data_d4087d09866f4a4b96063b714d59827b
#
_entry.id   d4087d09866f4a4b96063b714d59827b
#
_cell.length_a   1.000
_cell.length_b   1.000
_cell.length_c   1.000
_cell.angle_alpha   90.00
_cell.angle_beta   90.00
_cell.angle_gamma   90.00
#
_symmetry.space_group_name_H-M   'P 1'
#
loop_
_entity.id
_entity.type
_entity.pdbx_description
1 polymer ?
#
loop_
_entity_poly.entity_id
_entity_poly.type
_entity_poly.pdbx_seq_one_letter_code
_entity_poly.pdbx_strand_id
1 'polypeptide(L)'
;MVYSSIKNIRHILIDDINNLPDLTCKKLLFVAQVGDVGYDIPLINLLAKLIEKDKGSLVGSTGALLIHSVDDHGTKRFAQDIVYIANNMGCSFIGHPLVEATGSLKNFSTWQKTIKMPLEDICYKLSKKLVRRLMIDKPKDLKSGKISVLYSSPHKTSNTLDLWHLVSKHITSFEINEIQIERGEVLDCIGCPYKLCLHYGKKKGCFYGGVMTENVLPAIEESDAIVWLCPNYNDAIAANLTAVINRLTALYRRSNFYSKSIFAVVVSGNSGSDSVAKQLIGALNINKGFRLPPYFSIRAIANDPKTIFQVENIDIKSEFFSKIITNNIKV
;
A
#
# COMPACT_ATOMS: atom_id res chain seq x y z
N MET A 1 -16.61 -16.78 7.95
CA MET A 1 -15.31 -16.36 7.40
C MET A 1 -14.19 -16.42 8.45
N VAL A 2 -14.27 -15.64 9.54
CA VAL A 2 -13.22 -15.54 10.58
C VAL A 2 -12.89 -16.89 11.22
N TYR A 3 -13.83 -17.49 11.94
CA TYR A 3 -13.61 -18.76 12.65
C TYR A 3 -13.06 -19.88 11.76
N SER A 4 -13.55 -20.00 10.52
CA SER A 4 -13.02 -20.99 9.57
C SER A 4 -11.56 -20.76 9.18
N SER A 5 -11.10 -19.51 9.27
CA SER A 5 -9.74 -19.12 8.86
C SER A 5 -8.70 -19.28 9.96
N ILE A 6 -9.12 -19.21 11.24
CA ILE A 6 -8.26 -19.27 12.42
C ILE A 6 -8.40 -20.58 13.22
N LYS A 7 -9.26 -21.52 12.79
CA LYS A 7 -9.64 -22.73 13.54
C LYS A 7 -8.47 -23.50 14.16
N ASN A 8 -7.30 -23.54 13.48
CA ASN A 8 -6.12 -24.27 13.93
C ASN A 8 -4.96 -23.34 14.31
N ILE A 9 -5.25 -22.09 14.64
CA ILE A 9 -4.24 -21.09 14.98
C ILE A 9 -4.51 -20.62 16.41
N ARG A 10 -3.48 -20.66 17.27
CA ARG A 10 -3.57 -20.06 18.60
C ARG A 10 -3.75 -18.56 18.45
N HIS A 11 -4.81 -18.02 18.97
CA HIS A 11 -5.17 -16.60 18.84
C HIS A 11 -5.78 -16.05 20.12
N ILE A 12 -5.78 -14.74 20.24
CA ILE A 12 -6.51 -13.97 21.26
C ILE A 12 -7.52 -13.13 20.52
N LEU A 13 -8.79 -13.21 20.92
CA LEU A 13 -9.84 -12.31 20.45
C LEU A 13 -9.81 -11.05 21.32
N ILE A 14 -9.82 -9.89 20.68
CA ILE A 14 -9.87 -8.59 21.34
C ILE A 14 -11.16 -7.92 20.90
N ASP A 15 -12.12 -7.85 21.77
CA ASP A 15 -13.45 -7.24 21.61
C ASP A 15 -13.79 -6.26 22.72
N ASP A 16 -12.97 -6.18 23.78
CA ASP A 16 -13.08 -5.21 24.86
C ASP A 16 -12.01 -4.11 24.74
N ILE A 17 -12.46 -2.88 24.50
CA ILE A 17 -11.59 -1.69 24.39
C ILE A 17 -10.94 -1.27 25.73
N ASN A 18 -11.47 -1.74 26.86
CA ASN A 18 -10.95 -1.39 28.18
C ASN A 18 -9.81 -2.31 28.63
N ASN A 19 -9.64 -3.46 27.98
CA ASN A 19 -8.63 -4.46 28.32
C ASN A 19 -7.75 -4.81 27.12
N LEU A 20 -7.05 -3.79 26.60
CA LEU A 20 -6.18 -3.95 25.43
C LEU A 20 -4.81 -4.50 25.84
N PRO A 21 -4.41 -5.68 25.34
CA PRO A 21 -3.08 -6.24 25.55
C PRO A 21 -2.01 -5.42 24.82
N ASP A 22 -0.74 -5.77 25.05
CA ASP A 22 0.36 -5.28 24.19
C ASP A 22 0.25 -5.90 22.79
N LEU A 23 0.13 -5.03 21.79
CA LEU A 23 0.01 -5.39 20.38
C LEU A 23 1.30 -5.16 19.58
N THR A 24 2.42 -4.87 20.23
CA THR A 24 3.72 -4.74 19.56
C THR A 24 4.25 -6.11 19.11
N CYS A 25 4.90 -6.16 17.95
CA CYS A 25 5.50 -7.39 17.40
C CYS A 25 4.53 -8.57 17.25
N LYS A 26 3.26 -8.31 16.90
CA LYS A 26 2.21 -9.34 16.74
C LYS A 26 1.78 -9.51 15.28
N LYS A 27 1.16 -10.66 14.99
CA LYS A 27 0.39 -10.87 13.76
C LYS A 27 -1.05 -10.46 14.05
N LEU A 28 -1.52 -9.41 13.38
CA LEU A 28 -2.82 -8.80 13.65
C LEU A 28 -3.80 -9.08 12.52
N LEU A 29 -4.95 -9.65 12.85
CA LEU A 29 -6.06 -9.82 11.92
C LEU A 29 -7.16 -8.84 12.32
N PHE A 30 -7.28 -7.73 11.58
CA PHE A 30 -8.38 -6.79 11.76
C PHE A 30 -9.65 -7.37 11.16
N VAL A 31 -10.68 -7.48 11.97
CA VAL A 31 -11.98 -8.03 11.57
C VAL A 31 -13.02 -6.96 11.73
N ALA A 32 -13.82 -6.72 10.69
CA ALA A 32 -14.82 -5.67 10.72
C ALA A 32 -16.11 -6.07 9.99
N GLN A 33 -17.22 -5.53 10.47
CA GLN A 33 -18.49 -5.52 9.77
C GLN A 33 -18.89 -4.09 9.44
N VAL A 34 -18.81 -3.73 8.19
CA VAL A 34 -19.17 -2.39 7.70
C VAL A 34 -20.70 -2.30 7.64
N GLY A 35 -21.27 -1.36 8.39
CA GLY A 35 -22.70 -1.03 8.38
C GLY A 35 -23.06 0.02 7.32
N ASP A 36 -24.29 0.50 7.35
CA ASP A 36 -24.89 1.43 6.38
C ASP A 36 -24.14 2.77 6.29
N VAL A 37 -23.49 3.19 7.37
CA VAL A 37 -22.64 4.40 7.37
C VAL A 37 -21.28 4.22 6.71
N GLY A 38 -20.96 3.01 6.24
CA GLY A 38 -19.69 2.71 5.59
C GLY A 38 -18.52 2.45 6.54
N TYR A 39 -18.76 2.30 7.83
CA TYR A 39 -17.75 2.08 8.88
C TYR A 39 -18.15 0.98 9.86
N ASP A 40 -17.14 0.39 10.51
CA ASP A 40 -17.27 -0.39 11.74
C ASP A 40 -16.84 0.50 12.91
N ILE A 41 -17.80 1.04 13.65
CA ILE A 41 -17.55 1.99 14.74
C ILE A 41 -16.77 1.36 15.90
N PRO A 42 -17.06 0.12 16.36
CA PRO A 42 -16.26 -0.56 17.37
C PRO A 42 -14.76 -0.64 17.01
N LEU A 43 -14.42 -0.99 15.79
CA LEU A 43 -13.02 -1.06 15.36
C LEU A 43 -12.34 0.32 15.32
N ILE A 44 -13.05 1.37 14.88
CA ILE A 44 -12.53 2.75 14.92
C ILE A 44 -12.26 3.18 16.36
N ASN A 45 -13.20 2.91 17.29
CA ASN A 45 -13.03 3.25 18.69
C ASN A 45 -11.85 2.50 19.33
N LEU A 46 -11.64 1.23 18.96
CA LEU A 46 -10.49 0.44 19.41
C LEU A 46 -9.16 1.07 18.93
N LEU A 47 -9.07 1.46 17.65
CA LEU A 47 -7.88 2.13 17.12
C LEU A 47 -7.64 3.49 17.77
N ALA A 48 -8.70 4.28 18.01
CA ALA A 48 -8.60 5.55 18.72
C ALA A 48 -8.03 5.33 20.13
N LYS A 49 -8.51 4.33 20.86
CA LYS A 49 -8.03 3.99 22.20
C LYS A 49 -6.57 3.55 22.22
N LEU A 50 -6.14 2.79 21.21
CA LEU A 50 -4.73 2.42 21.06
C LEU A 50 -3.84 3.64 20.83
N ILE A 51 -4.27 4.61 20.02
CA ILE A 51 -3.54 5.87 19.76
C ILE A 51 -3.44 6.73 21.03
N GLU A 52 -4.52 6.80 21.81
CA GLU A 52 -4.52 7.51 23.11
C GLU A 52 -3.50 6.91 24.09
N LYS A 53 -3.39 5.58 24.10
CA LYS A 53 -2.45 4.86 24.96
C LYS A 53 -1.00 5.09 24.53
N ASP A 54 -0.69 4.89 23.25
CA ASP A 54 0.61 5.10 22.63
C ASP A 54 0.49 5.14 21.11
N LYS A 55 1.03 6.17 20.49
CA LYS A 55 1.10 6.31 19.02
C LYS A 55 1.90 5.18 18.35
N GLY A 56 2.77 4.49 19.06
CA GLY A 56 3.55 3.34 18.61
C GLY A 56 2.96 1.97 19.00
N SER A 57 1.70 1.90 19.42
CA SER A 57 1.05 0.68 19.95
C SER A 57 1.11 -0.55 19.04
N LEU A 58 1.41 -0.39 17.76
CA LEU A 58 1.48 -1.48 16.78
C LEU A 58 2.88 -1.68 16.17
N VAL A 59 3.91 -1.10 16.78
CA VAL A 59 5.30 -1.19 16.30
C VAL A 59 5.73 -2.66 16.17
N GLY A 60 6.35 -2.98 15.03
CA GLY A 60 6.83 -4.34 14.72
C GLY A 60 5.74 -5.35 14.36
N SER A 61 4.48 -4.94 14.39
CA SER A 61 3.37 -5.82 14.03
C SER A 61 3.13 -5.88 12.52
N THR A 62 2.50 -6.97 12.09
CA THR A 62 2.09 -7.16 10.70
C THR A 62 0.59 -7.46 10.65
N GLY A 63 -0.13 -6.72 9.79
CA GLY A 63 -1.58 -6.76 9.68
C GLY A 63 -2.12 -7.40 8.40
N ALA A 64 -3.35 -7.91 8.52
CA ALA A 64 -4.25 -8.26 7.42
C ALA A 64 -5.70 -7.99 7.86
N LEU A 65 -6.64 -7.96 6.90
CA LEU A 65 -8.03 -7.58 7.16
C LEU A 65 -9.01 -8.62 6.60
N LEU A 66 -10.04 -8.92 7.39
CA LEU A 66 -11.24 -9.61 6.94
C LEU A 66 -12.43 -8.66 7.16
N ILE A 67 -13.05 -8.20 6.10
CA ILE A 67 -14.16 -7.23 6.18
C ILE A 67 -15.41 -7.83 5.55
N HIS A 68 -16.52 -7.68 6.23
CA HIS A 68 -17.85 -8.02 5.75
C HIS A 68 -18.70 -6.75 5.61
N SER A 69 -19.56 -6.71 4.61
CA SER A 69 -20.62 -5.70 4.48
C SER A 69 -21.90 -6.38 4.04
N VAL A 70 -23.02 -5.90 4.56
CA VAL A 70 -24.35 -6.31 4.08
C VAL A 70 -24.57 -5.87 2.65
N ASP A 71 -24.02 -4.70 2.28
CA ASP A 71 -24.06 -4.12 0.94
C ASP A 71 -22.82 -4.46 0.11
N ASP A 72 -22.86 -4.12 -1.17
CA ASP A 72 -21.73 -4.29 -2.09
C ASP A 72 -20.72 -3.12 -2.05
N HIS A 73 -20.83 -2.20 -1.09
CA HIS A 73 -20.05 -0.97 -1.00
C HIS A 73 -19.32 -0.81 0.34
N GLY A 74 -18.45 0.19 0.42
CA GLY A 74 -17.78 0.65 1.65
C GLY A 74 -16.56 -0.13 2.09
N THR A 75 -16.49 -1.45 1.88
CA THR A 75 -15.45 -2.34 2.41
C THR A 75 -14.01 -1.91 2.06
N LYS A 76 -13.74 -1.54 0.80
CA LYS A 76 -12.39 -1.12 0.38
C LYS A 76 -11.98 0.23 0.92
N ARG A 77 -12.94 1.18 0.98
CA ARG A 77 -12.69 2.50 1.56
C ARG A 77 -12.34 2.36 3.03
N PHE A 78 -13.16 1.62 3.77
CA PHE A 78 -12.91 1.36 5.18
C PHE A 78 -11.58 0.65 5.41
N ALA A 79 -11.24 -0.34 4.56
CA ALA A 79 -9.93 -1.00 4.62
C ALA A 79 -8.76 -0.01 4.44
N GLN A 80 -8.87 0.96 3.54
CA GLN A 80 -7.84 1.99 3.35
C GLN A 80 -7.66 2.83 4.62
N ASP A 81 -8.75 3.21 5.28
CA ASP A 81 -8.70 3.97 6.53
C ASP A 81 -8.03 3.16 7.65
N ILE A 82 -8.43 1.90 7.85
CA ILE A 82 -7.82 1.03 8.88
C ILE A 82 -6.32 0.81 8.61
N VAL A 83 -5.96 0.49 7.36
CA VAL A 83 -4.56 0.29 6.99
C VAL A 83 -3.75 1.57 7.23
N TYR A 84 -4.28 2.72 6.84
CA TYR A 84 -3.62 4.00 7.02
C TYR A 84 -3.41 4.34 8.50
N ILE A 85 -4.44 4.21 9.33
CA ILE A 85 -4.37 4.48 10.77
C ILE A 85 -3.35 3.54 11.43
N ALA A 86 -3.50 2.23 11.25
CA ALA A 86 -2.62 1.24 11.87
C ALA A 86 -1.17 1.34 11.36
N ASN A 87 -0.96 1.73 10.10
CA ASN A 87 0.37 1.94 9.53
C ASN A 87 1.09 3.13 10.19
N ASN A 88 0.38 4.22 10.46
CA ASN A 88 0.92 5.36 11.21
C ASN A 88 1.19 5.02 12.70
N MET A 89 0.70 3.89 13.20
CA MET A 89 1.00 3.35 14.53
C MET A 89 2.13 2.31 14.52
N GLY A 90 2.80 2.11 13.38
CA GLY A 90 3.92 1.19 13.25
C GLY A 90 3.57 -0.22 12.77
N CYS A 91 2.32 -0.48 12.33
CA CYS A 91 1.93 -1.75 11.74
C CYS A 91 2.35 -1.81 10.26
N SER A 92 3.02 -2.89 9.87
CA SER A 92 3.20 -3.23 8.45
C SER A 92 2.02 -4.04 7.93
N PHE A 93 1.81 -4.06 6.61
CA PHE A 93 0.79 -4.93 6.00
C PHE A 93 1.39 -5.79 4.89
N ILE A 94 0.96 -7.04 4.85
CA ILE A 94 1.31 -7.94 3.75
C ILE A 94 0.73 -7.42 2.44
N GLY A 95 1.28 -7.82 1.31
CA GLY A 95 0.66 -7.50 0.01
C GLY A 95 -0.70 -8.18 -0.14
N HIS A 96 -1.69 -7.51 -0.73
CA HIS A 96 -3.11 -7.92 -0.70
C HIS A 96 -3.57 -8.28 0.71
N PRO A 97 -3.61 -7.32 1.63
CA PRO A 97 -3.93 -7.57 3.04
C PRO A 97 -5.40 -7.83 3.29
N LEU A 98 -6.28 -7.64 2.30
CA LEU A 98 -7.73 -7.64 2.44
C LEU A 98 -8.38 -8.85 1.77
N VAL A 99 -9.30 -9.50 2.49
CA VAL A 99 -10.41 -10.27 1.90
C VAL A 99 -11.71 -9.63 2.37
N GLU A 100 -12.53 -9.23 1.41
CA GLU A 100 -13.84 -8.60 1.65
C GLU A 100 -14.96 -9.55 1.25
N ALA A 101 -15.97 -9.69 2.11
CA ALA A 101 -17.22 -10.39 1.81
C ALA A 101 -18.34 -9.34 1.70
N THR A 102 -18.67 -8.95 0.48
CA THR A 102 -19.79 -8.05 0.19
C THR A 102 -21.12 -8.81 0.20
N GLY A 103 -22.24 -8.12 0.35
CA GLY A 103 -23.56 -8.75 0.49
C GLY A 103 -23.90 -9.74 -0.62
N SER A 104 -23.63 -9.40 -1.87
CA SER A 104 -23.87 -10.28 -3.03
C SER A 104 -22.76 -11.31 -3.29
N LEU A 105 -21.59 -11.18 -2.66
CA LEU A 105 -20.34 -11.92 -2.93
C LEU A 105 -19.88 -11.86 -4.40
N LYS A 106 -20.46 -10.98 -5.22
CA LYS A 106 -20.12 -10.83 -6.66
C LYS A 106 -18.67 -10.39 -6.88
N ASN A 107 -18.04 -9.79 -5.88
CA ASN A 107 -16.62 -9.47 -5.90
C ASN A 107 -15.72 -10.72 -6.08
N PHE A 108 -16.23 -11.94 -5.80
CA PHE A 108 -15.54 -13.20 -6.07
C PHE A 108 -15.82 -13.82 -7.44
N SER A 109 -16.69 -13.22 -8.27
CA SER A 109 -17.08 -13.80 -9.57
C SER A 109 -15.90 -13.99 -10.53
N THR A 110 -14.88 -13.14 -10.46
CA THR A 110 -13.66 -13.31 -11.26
C THR A 110 -12.87 -14.56 -10.82
N TRP A 111 -12.82 -14.84 -9.52
CA TRP A 111 -12.19 -16.04 -8.97
C TRP A 111 -12.99 -17.29 -9.29
N GLN A 112 -14.32 -17.20 -9.35
CA GLN A 112 -15.20 -18.32 -9.67
C GLN A 112 -14.91 -18.90 -11.07
N LYS A 113 -14.58 -18.03 -12.04
CA LYS A 113 -14.20 -18.47 -13.40
C LYS A 113 -13.01 -19.44 -13.42
N THR A 114 -12.12 -19.30 -12.44
CA THR A 114 -10.89 -20.09 -12.36
C THR A 114 -11.01 -21.24 -11.35
N ILE A 115 -11.62 -20.97 -10.18
CA ILE A 115 -11.67 -21.92 -9.06
C ILE A 115 -12.85 -22.90 -9.21
N LYS A 116 -13.92 -22.50 -9.93
CA LYS A 116 -15.14 -23.30 -10.20
C LYS A 116 -15.81 -23.83 -8.92
N MET A 117 -15.96 -22.99 -7.92
CA MET A 117 -16.63 -23.28 -6.63
C MET A 117 -17.73 -22.26 -6.37
N PRO A 118 -18.68 -22.51 -5.44
CA PRO A 118 -19.60 -21.50 -4.95
C PRO A 118 -18.88 -20.27 -4.40
N LEU A 119 -19.48 -19.08 -4.51
CA LEU A 119 -18.85 -17.82 -4.11
C LEU A 119 -18.49 -17.80 -2.61
N GLU A 120 -19.32 -18.39 -1.77
CA GLU A 120 -19.07 -18.52 -0.33
C GLU A 120 -17.85 -19.38 -0.03
N ASP A 121 -17.71 -20.52 -0.70
CA ASP A 121 -16.54 -21.41 -0.54
C ASP A 121 -15.24 -20.73 -1.01
N ILE A 122 -15.33 -19.90 -2.06
CA ILE A 122 -14.21 -19.08 -2.53
C ILE A 122 -13.82 -18.07 -1.45
N CYS A 123 -14.81 -17.39 -0.85
CA CYS A 123 -14.58 -16.47 0.26
C CYS A 123 -13.83 -17.16 1.42
N TYR A 124 -14.29 -18.33 1.87
CA TYR A 124 -13.61 -19.09 2.93
C TYR A 124 -12.19 -19.54 2.54
N LYS A 125 -12.02 -19.99 1.31
CA LYS A 125 -10.71 -20.41 0.79
C LYS A 125 -9.72 -19.25 0.75
N LEU A 126 -10.15 -18.08 0.26
CA LEU A 126 -9.30 -16.89 0.20
C LEU A 126 -8.98 -16.34 1.59
N SER A 127 -9.95 -16.36 2.52
CA SER A 127 -9.75 -15.95 3.90
C SER A 127 -8.71 -16.84 4.61
N LYS A 128 -8.80 -18.17 4.47
CA LYS A 128 -7.79 -19.11 4.98
C LYS A 128 -6.41 -18.84 4.36
N LYS A 129 -6.35 -18.60 3.04
CA LYS A 129 -5.09 -18.27 2.36
C LYS A 129 -4.48 -16.96 2.87
N LEU A 130 -5.30 -15.95 3.13
CA LEU A 130 -4.85 -14.67 3.68
C LEU A 130 -4.22 -14.87 5.06
N VAL A 131 -4.93 -15.52 5.98
CA VAL A 131 -4.45 -15.77 7.34
C VAL A 131 -3.16 -16.61 7.32
N ARG A 132 -3.09 -17.66 6.49
CA ARG A 132 -1.86 -18.43 6.32
C ARG A 132 -0.69 -17.56 5.85
N ARG A 133 -0.91 -16.67 4.88
CA ARG A 133 0.12 -15.72 4.42
C ARG A 133 0.57 -14.77 5.53
N LEU A 134 -0.36 -14.27 6.34
CA LEU A 134 -0.04 -13.44 7.50
C LEU A 134 0.86 -14.19 8.49
N MET A 135 0.53 -15.44 8.81
CA MET A 135 1.27 -16.25 9.78
C MET A 135 2.69 -16.59 9.32
N ILE A 136 2.86 -16.91 8.04
CA ILE A 136 4.20 -17.25 7.49
C ILE A 136 5.00 -16.04 7.05
N ASP A 137 4.42 -14.84 7.09
CA ASP A 137 5.10 -13.62 6.67
C ASP A 137 6.32 -13.35 7.55
N LYS A 138 7.49 -13.45 6.95
CA LYS A 138 8.77 -13.12 7.56
C LYS A 138 9.49 -12.18 6.61
N PRO A 139 9.66 -10.90 6.98
CA PRO A 139 10.51 -9.99 6.21
C PRO A 139 11.92 -10.57 6.14
N LYS A 140 12.50 -10.61 4.95
CA LYS A 140 13.92 -10.94 4.78
C LYS A 140 14.74 -9.65 4.98
N ASP A 141 15.84 -9.75 5.69
CA ASP A 141 16.79 -8.65 5.80
C ASP A 141 17.68 -8.62 4.56
N LEU A 142 17.54 -7.58 3.74
CA LEU A 142 18.49 -7.26 2.69
C LEU A 142 19.50 -6.25 3.21
N LYS A 143 20.78 -6.57 3.12
CA LYS A 143 21.87 -5.63 3.43
C LYS A 143 22.10 -4.63 2.30
N SER A 144 21.71 -4.95 1.10
CA SER A 144 21.79 -4.13 -0.11
C SER A 144 20.67 -4.53 -1.07
N GLY A 145 20.27 -3.63 -1.96
CA GLY A 145 19.22 -3.90 -2.94
C GLY A 145 18.97 -2.69 -3.84
N LYS A 146 17.90 -2.75 -4.64
CA LYS A 146 17.53 -1.71 -5.60
C LYS A 146 16.25 -0.99 -5.17
N ILE A 147 16.26 0.33 -5.22
CA ILE A 147 15.13 1.20 -5.00
C ILE A 147 14.82 1.95 -6.29
N SER A 148 13.64 1.78 -6.85
CA SER A 148 13.15 2.64 -7.92
C SER A 148 12.32 3.78 -7.34
N VAL A 149 12.58 4.99 -7.82
CA VAL A 149 11.88 6.21 -7.40
C VAL A 149 11.12 6.76 -8.59
N LEU A 150 9.81 6.86 -8.47
CA LEU A 150 8.95 7.35 -9.54
C LEU A 150 8.42 8.73 -9.19
N TYR A 151 8.65 9.70 -10.06
CA TYR A 151 8.20 11.07 -9.84
C TYR A 151 7.69 11.73 -11.12
N SER A 152 6.77 12.68 -10.95
CA SER A 152 6.10 13.36 -12.07
C SER A 152 6.48 14.82 -12.22
N SER A 153 7.25 15.36 -11.28
CA SER A 153 7.56 16.78 -11.29
C SER A 153 8.69 17.10 -12.28
N PRO A 154 8.47 17.99 -13.25
CA PRO A 154 9.48 18.34 -14.23
C PRO A 154 10.48 19.39 -13.72
N HIS A 155 10.40 19.83 -12.45
CA HIS A 155 11.02 21.10 -12.07
C HIS A 155 12.05 21.00 -10.96
N LYS A 156 13.15 21.74 -11.18
CA LYS A 156 14.19 22.08 -10.18
C LYS A 156 13.62 22.75 -8.90
N THR A 157 12.33 23.11 -8.89
CA THR A 157 11.64 23.80 -7.79
C THR A 157 10.63 22.91 -7.04
N SER A 158 10.68 21.60 -7.22
CA SER A 158 9.72 20.70 -6.61
C SER A 158 10.05 20.39 -5.15
N ASN A 159 9.24 20.90 -4.24
CA ASN A 159 9.34 20.58 -2.81
C ASN A 159 9.28 19.05 -2.54
N THR A 160 8.55 18.30 -3.36
CA THR A 160 8.47 16.84 -3.23
C THR A 160 9.79 16.18 -3.58
N LEU A 161 10.46 16.64 -4.65
CA LEU A 161 11.78 16.14 -5.05
C LEU A 161 12.86 16.58 -4.04
N ASP A 162 12.80 17.83 -3.58
CA ASP A 162 13.71 18.32 -2.54
C ASP A 162 13.58 17.50 -1.25
N LEU A 163 12.36 17.17 -0.82
CA LEU A 163 12.15 16.30 0.35
C LEU A 163 12.72 14.90 0.12
N TRP A 164 12.56 14.35 -1.08
CA TRP A 164 13.20 13.08 -1.41
C TRP A 164 14.72 13.17 -1.32
N HIS A 165 15.33 14.22 -1.83
CA HIS A 165 16.79 14.40 -1.76
C HIS A 165 17.27 14.52 -0.29
N LEU A 166 16.48 15.14 0.61
CA LEU A 166 16.76 15.13 2.05
C LEU A 166 16.71 13.73 2.64
N VAL A 167 15.85 12.85 2.16
CA VAL A 167 15.76 11.45 2.58
C VAL A 167 16.89 10.62 1.99
N SER A 168 17.09 10.71 0.67
CA SER A 168 18.01 9.82 -0.07
C SER A 168 19.47 10.03 0.30
N LYS A 169 19.88 11.23 0.73
CA LYS A 169 21.26 11.49 1.21
C LYS A 169 21.67 10.58 2.39
N HIS A 170 20.72 10.01 3.13
CA HIS A 170 20.97 9.09 4.23
C HIS A 170 20.87 7.60 3.82
N ILE A 171 20.59 7.29 2.54
CA ILE A 171 20.49 5.93 2.04
C ILE A 171 21.77 5.59 1.31
N THR A 172 22.68 4.86 1.96
CA THR A 172 24.02 4.56 1.44
C THR A 172 24.20 3.11 1.00
N SER A 173 23.30 2.21 1.39
CA SER A 173 23.45 0.76 1.19
C SER A 173 22.62 0.21 0.03
N PHE A 174 21.87 1.06 -0.68
CA PHE A 174 20.97 0.68 -1.77
C PHE A 174 21.26 1.47 -3.02
N GLU A 175 21.17 0.79 -4.16
CA GLU A 175 21.19 1.42 -5.49
C GLU A 175 19.87 2.15 -5.71
N ILE A 176 19.91 3.45 -5.98
CA ILE A 176 18.73 4.28 -6.24
C ILE A 176 18.64 4.58 -7.72
N ASN A 177 17.53 4.20 -8.35
CA ASN A 177 17.20 4.50 -9.74
C ASN A 177 16.00 5.47 -9.77
N GLU A 178 16.26 6.72 -10.09
CA GLU A 178 15.24 7.78 -10.20
C GLU A 178 14.69 7.85 -11.62
N ILE A 179 13.38 7.66 -11.77
CA ILE A 179 12.68 7.64 -13.06
C ILE A 179 11.65 8.78 -13.07
N GLN A 180 11.91 9.77 -13.90
CA GLN A 180 10.96 10.83 -14.17
C GLN A 180 9.89 10.34 -15.14
N ILE A 181 8.63 10.58 -14.81
CA ILE A 181 7.49 10.31 -15.67
C ILE A 181 7.01 11.63 -16.24
N GLU A 182 7.49 11.96 -17.43
CA GLU A 182 7.16 13.23 -18.07
C GLU A 182 5.69 13.28 -18.54
N ARG A 183 5.20 14.48 -18.80
CA ARG A 183 3.84 14.66 -19.28
C ARG A 183 3.70 14.10 -20.71
N GLY A 184 2.70 13.25 -20.90
CA GLY A 184 2.42 12.66 -22.22
C GLY A 184 3.24 11.41 -22.57
N GLU A 185 4.29 11.06 -21.80
CA GLU A 185 5.09 9.86 -22.04
C GLU A 185 4.35 8.57 -21.67
N VAL A 186 3.57 8.60 -20.61
CA VAL A 186 2.77 7.45 -20.17
C VAL A 186 1.30 7.73 -20.43
N LEU A 187 0.78 7.16 -21.50
CA LEU A 187 -0.64 7.12 -21.79
C LEU A 187 -1.35 6.19 -20.79
N ASP A 188 -2.56 6.54 -20.38
CA ASP A 188 -3.33 5.75 -19.43
C ASP A 188 -3.76 4.39 -20.04
N CYS A 189 -4.19 3.48 -19.18
CA CYS A 189 -4.69 2.16 -19.56
C CYS A 189 -6.03 2.27 -20.29
N ILE A 190 -6.12 1.73 -21.52
CA ILE A 190 -7.37 1.70 -22.31
C ILE A 190 -8.34 0.59 -21.89
N GLY A 191 -8.03 -0.19 -20.86
CA GLY A 191 -8.89 -1.29 -20.45
C GLY A 191 -8.97 -2.45 -21.44
N CYS A 192 -7.85 -2.86 -22.05
CA CYS A 192 -7.82 -3.96 -23.00
C CYS A 192 -8.55 -5.21 -22.49
N PRO A 193 -9.21 -6.01 -23.37
CA PRO A 193 -9.74 -7.31 -23.00
C PRO A 193 -8.68 -8.17 -22.29
N TYR A 194 -9.11 -8.96 -21.31
CA TYR A 194 -8.20 -9.78 -20.48
C TYR A 194 -7.17 -10.59 -21.28
N LYS A 195 -7.63 -11.26 -22.36
CA LYS A 195 -6.77 -12.10 -23.21
C LYS A 195 -5.65 -11.27 -23.89
N LEU A 196 -5.98 -10.08 -24.36
CA LEU A 196 -5.04 -9.16 -25.01
C LEU A 196 -4.03 -8.62 -23.99
N CYS A 197 -4.52 -8.15 -22.84
CA CYS A 197 -3.66 -7.68 -21.74
C CYS A 197 -2.69 -8.78 -21.26
N LEU A 198 -3.18 -10.03 -21.14
CA LEU A 198 -2.36 -11.17 -20.77
C LEU A 198 -1.30 -11.50 -21.84
N HIS A 199 -1.65 -11.40 -23.12
CA HIS A 199 -0.73 -11.65 -24.24
C HIS A 199 0.47 -10.70 -24.18
N TYR A 200 0.21 -9.39 -24.09
CA TYR A 200 1.30 -8.41 -23.96
C TYR A 200 2.07 -8.54 -22.64
N GLY A 201 1.37 -8.77 -21.53
CA GLY A 201 2.02 -8.96 -20.23
C GLY A 201 2.99 -10.13 -20.21
N LYS A 202 2.65 -11.26 -20.84
CA LYS A 202 3.56 -12.43 -20.98
C LYS A 202 4.81 -12.10 -21.81
N LYS A 203 4.71 -11.17 -22.75
CA LYS A 203 5.83 -10.66 -23.54
C LYS A 203 6.60 -9.52 -22.88
N LYS A 204 6.40 -9.31 -21.57
CA LYS A 204 7.02 -8.23 -20.78
C LYS A 204 6.64 -6.81 -21.24
N GLY A 205 5.52 -6.66 -21.96
CA GLY A 205 5.08 -5.39 -22.55
C GLY A 205 3.64 -5.02 -22.20
N CYS A 206 3.21 -3.93 -22.81
CA CYS A 206 1.84 -3.42 -22.79
C CYS A 206 1.49 -2.96 -24.21
N PHE A 207 0.21 -2.88 -24.56
CA PHE A 207 -0.24 -2.53 -25.91
C PHE A 207 0.45 -1.28 -26.47
N TYR A 208 0.58 -0.22 -25.69
CA TYR A 208 1.20 1.03 -26.16
C TYR A 208 2.73 1.03 -26.21
N GLY A 209 3.42 0.09 -25.57
CA GLY A 209 4.89 0.16 -25.50
C GLY A 209 5.40 1.40 -24.75
N GLY A 210 6.49 1.99 -25.27
CA GLY A 210 7.11 3.24 -24.82
C GLY A 210 7.74 3.16 -23.43
N VAL A 211 8.05 4.31 -22.83
CA VAL A 211 8.74 4.46 -21.54
C VAL A 211 8.21 3.52 -20.46
N MET A 212 6.91 3.26 -20.45
CA MET A 212 6.31 2.33 -19.49
C MET A 212 6.88 0.91 -19.62
N THR A 213 7.07 0.41 -20.83
CA THR A 213 7.54 -0.96 -21.08
C THR A 213 9.06 -1.07 -21.16
N GLU A 214 9.71 -0.01 -21.56
CA GLU A 214 11.16 0.04 -21.75
C GLU A 214 11.91 0.36 -20.47
N ASN A 215 11.36 1.23 -19.62
CA ASN A 215 12.03 1.72 -18.43
C ASN A 215 11.26 1.37 -17.14
N VAL A 216 9.96 1.74 -17.04
CA VAL A 216 9.23 1.72 -15.76
C VAL A 216 8.92 0.29 -15.30
N LEU A 217 8.35 -0.57 -16.17
CA LEU A 217 8.03 -1.95 -15.79
C LEU A 217 9.27 -2.78 -15.46
N PRO A 218 10.38 -2.72 -16.25
CA PRO A 218 11.62 -3.39 -15.89
C PRO A 218 12.20 -2.91 -14.56
N ALA A 219 12.26 -1.60 -14.33
CA ALA A 219 12.76 -1.04 -13.08
C ALA A 219 11.95 -1.51 -11.86
N ILE A 220 10.61 -1.50 -11.95
CA ILE A 220 9.74 -2.03 -10.88
C ILE A 220 9.93 -3.54 -10.70
N GLU A 221 10.14 -4.30 -11.80
CA GLU A 221 10.37 -5.74 -11.72
C GLU A 221 11.68 -6.09 -11.01
N GLU A 222 12.73 -5.31 -11.22
CA GLU A 222 14.05 -5.52 -10.64
C GLU A 222 14.19 -4.96 -9.22
N SER A 223 13.35 -4.00 -8.83
CA SER A 223 13.48 -3.33 -7.52
C SER A 223 12.95 -4.16 -6.38
N ASP A 224 13.56 -3.98 -5.21
CA ASP A 224 13.08 -4.49 -3.92
C ASP A 224 12.08 -3.52 -3.26
N ALA A 225 12.22 -2.24 -3.54
CA ALA A 225 11.31 -1.21 -3.08
C ALA A 225 11.04 -0.16 -4.17
N ILE A 226 9.84 0.44 -4.10
CA ILE A 226 9.43 1.54 -4.95
C ILE A 226 9.01 2.72 -4.08
N VAL A 227 9.63 3.89 -4.35
CA VAL A 227 9.26 5.15 -3.71
C VAL A 227 8.45 6.00 -4.70
N TRP A 228 7.25 6.38 -4.29
CA TRP A 228 6.36 7.24 -5.08
C TRP A 228 6.46 8.67 -4.59
N LEU A 229 6.98 9.57 -5.42
CA LEU A 229 7.02 10.99 -5.11
C LEU A 229 5.74 11.66 -5.65
N CYS A 230 4.83 11.96 -4.74
CA CYS A 230 3.50 12.44 -5.07
C CYS A 230 3.28 13.87 -4.59
N PRO A 231 3.44 14.88 -5.45
CA PRO A 231 2.89 16.19 -5.17
C PRO A 231 1.35 16.06 -5.08
N ASN A 232 0.76 16.73 -4.10
CA ASN A 232 -0.69 16.73 -3.97
C ASN A 232 -1.30 17.77 -4.93
N TYR A 233 -2.05 17.29 -5.91
CA TYR A 233 -2.86 18.10 -6.80
C TYR A 233 -4.34 17.78 -6.60
N ASN A 234 -5.10 18.70 -5.99
CA ASN A 234 -6.53 18.53 -5.73
C ASN A 234 -6.86 17.22 -4.96
N ASP A 235 -6.07 16.93 -3.92
CA ASP A 235 -6.20 15.75 -3.06
C ASP A 235 -6.13 14.40 -3.81
N ALA A 236 -5.40 14.38 -4.93
CA ALA A 236 -5.25 13.22 -5.77
C ALA A 236 -3.78 12.97 -6.20
N ILE A 237 -3.49 11.72 -6.55
CA ILE A 237 -2.23 11.34 -7.19
C ILE A 237 -2.16 11.99 -8.58
N ALA A 238 -1.01 12.54 -8.94
CA ALA A 238 -0.79 13.15 -10.25
C ALA A 238 -1.18 12.19 -11.40
N ALA A 239 -1.81 12.72 -12.45
CA ALA A 239 -2.41 11.92 -13.53
C ALA A 239 -1.41 10.96 -14.21
N ASN A 240 -0.18 11.39 -14.47
CA ASN A 240 0.84 10.54 -15.07
C ASN A 240 1.30 9.40 -14.15
N LEU A 241 1.39 9.61 -12.83
CA LEU A 241 1.63 8.53 -11.86
C LEU A 241 0.44 7.58 -11.76
N THR A 242 -0.79 8.11 -11.86
CA THR A 242 -2.00 7.29 -11.92
C THR A 242 -2.01 6.40 -13.18
N ALA A 243 -1.58 6.93 -14.33
CA ALA A 243 -1.43 6.14 -15.56
C ALA A 243 -0.39 5.01 -15.39
N VAL A 244 0.73 5.26 -14.70
CA VAL A 244 1.69 4.19 -14.34
C VAL A 244 1.00 3.12 -13.50
N ILE A 245 0.28 3.50 -12.42
CA ILE A 245 -0.43 2.56 -11.53
C ILE A 245 -1.43 1.70 -12.32
N ASN A 246 -2.21 2.30 -13.21
CA ASN A 246 -3.17 1.59 -14.05
C ASN A 246 -2.47 0.56 -14.96
N ARG A 247 -1.35 0.95 -15.56
CA ARG A 247 -0.58 0.10 -16.48
C ARG A 247 0.28 -0.96 -15.78
N LEU A 248 0.51 -0.88 -14.46
CA LEU A 248 1.09 -1.98 -13.68
C LEU A 248 0.31 -3.29 -13.83
N THR A 249 -0.92 -3.24 -14.31
CA THR A 249 -1.73 -4.43 -14.62
C THR A 249 -1.01 -5.37 -15.59
N ALA A 250 -0.22 -4.86 -16.53
CA ALA A 250 0.55 -5.68 -17.47
C ALA A 250 1.60 -6.54 -16.74
N LEU A 251 2.35 -5.95 -15.80
CA LEU A 251 3.31 -6.67 -14.96
C LEU A 251 2.63 -7.61 -13.98
N TYR A 252 1.52 -7.18 -13.36
CA TYR A 252 0.72 -7.97 -12.44
C TYR A 252 0.15 -9.27 -13.06
N ARG A 253 -0.02 -9.33 -14.39
CA ARG A 253 -0.48 -10.53 -15.10
C ARG A 253 0.52 -11.69 -15.06
N ARG A 254 1.80 -11.42 -14.83
CA ARG A 254 2.88 -12.43 -14.87
C ARG A 254 3.65 -12.56 -13.55
N SER A 255 3.58 -11.59 -12.68
CA SER A 255 4.29 -11.57 -11.40
C SER A 255 3.39 -11.07 -10.28
N ASN A 256 3.78 -11.36 -9.03
CA ASN A 256 3.18 -10.74 -7.86
C ASN A 256 4.18 -9.77 -7.22
N PHE A 257 3.64 -8.82 -6.44
CA PHE A 257 4.45 -7.79 -5.79
C PHE A 257 4.64 -8.02 -4.29
N TYR A 258 4.37 -9.21 -3.78
CA TYR A 258 4.36 -9.50 -2.33
C TYR A 258 5.71 -9.26 -1.65
N SER A 259 6.81 -9.41 -2.38
CA SER A 259 8.16 -9.18 -1.89
C SER A 259 8.65 -7.75 -2.06
N LYS A 260 7.89 -6.89 -2.73
CA LYS A 260 8.29 -5.51 -3.05
C LYS A 260 7.63 -4.54 -2.09
N SER A 261 8.45 -3.74 -1.41
CA SER A 261 7.97 -2.69 -0.49
C SER A 261 7.61 -1.41 -1.23
N ILE A 262 6.55 -0.71 -0.76
CA ILE A 262 6.24 0.63 -1.27
C ILE A 262 6.45 1.68 -0.19
N PHE A 263 6.95 2.83 -0.63
CA PHE A 263 7.08 4.04 0.18
C PHE A 263 6.56 5.25 -0.60
N ALA A 264 6.25 6.32 0.10
CA ALA A 264 5.77 7.54 -0.52
C ALA A 264 6.35 8.80 0.12
N VAL A 265 6.63 9.78 -0.72
CA VAL A 265 6.92 11.16 -0.32
C VAL A 265 5.77 12.02 -0.82
N VAL A 266 5.01 12.64 0.07
CA VAL A 266 3.83 13.43 -0.29
C VAL A 266 3.99 14.85 0.23
N VAL A 267 3.97 15.82 -0.68
CA VAL A 267 3.98 17.23 -0.32
C VAL A 267 2.71 17.89 -0.81
N SER A 268 2.04 18.59 0.10
CA SER A 268 0.81 19.34 -0.16
C SER A 268 1.07 20.83 0.00
N GLY A 269 0.34 21.67 -0.74
CA GLY A 269 0.39 23.11 -0.56
C GLY A 269 -0.24 23.55 0.78
N ASN A 270 -1.25 22.81 1.25
CA ASN A 270 -1.98 23.09 2.48
C ASN A 270 -2.35 21.84 3.26
N SER A 271 -3.29 21.02 2.76
CA SER A 271 -3.82 19.82 3.41
C SER A 271 -3.94 18.67 2.40
N GLY A 272 -4.58 17.55 2.78
CA GLY A 272 -4.93 16.46 1.86
C GLY A 272 -3.83 15.46 1.56
N SER A 273 -2.64 15.58 2.18
CA SER A 273 -1.56 14.59 1.99
C SER A 273 -1.95 13.18 2.44
N ASP A 274 -2.86 13.05 3.39
CA ASP A 274 -3.44 11.78 3.84
C ASP A 274 -4.36 11.16 2.78
N SER A 275 -5.11 11.97 2.03
CA SER A 275 -5.93 11.50 0.89
C SER A 275 -5.06 10.82 -0.16
N VAL A 276 -3.94 11.43 -0.53
CA VAL A 276 -2.97 10.85 -1.48
C VAL A 276 -2.36 9.55 -0.93
N ALA A 277 -1.97 9.54 0.34
CA ALA A 277 -1.42 8.35 0.99
C ALA A 277 -2.43 7.18 1.00
N LYS A 278 -3.69 7.45 1.33
CA LYS A 278 -4.78 6.44 1.30
C LYS A 278 -5.04 5.91 -0.12
N GLN A 279 -4.98 6.76 -1.14
CA GLN A 279 -5.09 6.34 -2.55
C GLN A 279 -3.96 5.37 -2.93
N LEU A 280 -2.71 5.67 -2.53
CA LEU A 280 -1.57 4.76 -2.76
C LEU A 280 -1.76 3.42 -2.04
N ILE A 281 -2.23 3.41 -0.79
CA ILE A 281 -2.58 2.18 -0.06
C ILE A 281 -3.62 1.38 -0.84
N GLY A 282 -4.71 2.01 -1.26
CA GLY A 282 -5.77 1.36 -2.02
C GLY A 282 -5.30 0.77 -3.34
N ALA A 283 -4.55 1.56 -4.10
CA ALA A 283 -4.09 1.17 -5.42
C ALA A 283 -2.97 0.14 -5.39
N LEU A 284 -1.97 0.32 -4.53
CA LEU A 284 -0.74 -0.47 -4.56
C LEU A 284 -0.72 -1.62 -3.56
N ASN A 285 -1.08 -1.39 -2.30
CA ASN A 285 -1.08 -2.46 -1.30
C ASN A 285 -2.32 -3.35 -1.40
N ILE A 286 -3.53 -2.75 -1.35
CA ILE A 286 -4.78 -3.52 -1.37
C ILE A 286 -5.03 -4.13 -2.76
N ASN A 287 -4.87 -3.37 -3.84
CA ASN A 287 -5.23 -3.82 -5.19
C ASN A 287 -4.09 -4.53 -5.93
N LYS A 288 -2.86 -4.02 -5.92
CA LYS A 288 -1.72 -4.62 -6.64
C LYS A 288 -0.92 -5.59 -5.79
N GLY A 289 -1.00 -5.51 -4.46
CA GLY A 289 -0.38 -6.45 -3.56
C GLY A 289 1.08 -6.19 -3.24
N PHE A 290 1.52 -4.96 -3.33
CA PHE A 290 2.81 -4.55 -2.75
C PHE A 290 2.76 -4.65 -1.23
N ARG A 291 3.89 -4.98 -0.61
CA ARG A 291 4.06 -4.91 0.82
C ARG A 291 4.03 -3.45 1.28
N LEU A 292 3.35 -3.18 2.40
CA LEU A 292 3.31 -1.86 3.03
C LEU A 292 4.13 -1.90 4.32
N PRO A 293 5.35 -1.34 4.35
CA PRO A 293 6.13 -1.18 5.58
C PRO A 293 5.46 -0.25 6.58
N PRO A 294 5.85 -0.28 7.88
CA PRO A 294 5.33 0.67 8.85
C PRO A 294 5.77 2.09 8.46
N TYR A 295 4.95 3.09 8.77
CA TYR A 295 5.23 4.50 8.46
C TYR A 295 5.61 4.72 6.99
N PHE A 296 4.92 4.06 6.06
CA PHE A 296 5.30 3.99 4.64
C PHE A 296 5.42 5.35 3.94
N SER A 297 4.89 6.43 4.52
CA SER A 297 4.91 7.76 3.88
C SER A 297 5.47 8.85 4.79
N ILE A 298 6.39 9.66 4.24
CA ILE A 298 6.73 10.97 4.78
C ILE A 298 5.84 12.02 4.13
N ARG A 299 5.28 12.93 4.94
CA ARG A 299 4.33 13.96 4.49
C ARG A 299 4.74 15.32 5.02
N ALA A 300 4.63 16.34 4.17
CA ALA A 300 4.92 17.72 4.54
C ALA A 300 3.95 18.71 3.87
N ILE A 301 3.85 19.89 4.45
CA ILE A 301 3.13 21.03 3.87
C ILE A 301 4.19 22.04 3.45
N ALA A 302 4.26 22.31 2.13
CA ALA A 302 5.18 23.28 1.55
C ALA A 302 4.63 23.71 0.18
N ASN A 303 4.12 24.97 0.10
CA ASN A 303 3.47 25.46 -1.11
C ASN A 303 4.47 26.10 -2.08
N ASP A 304 5.19 27.11 -1.62
CA ASP A 304 6.10 27.86 -2.49
C ASP A 304 7.42 27.10 -2.70
N PRO A 305 8.12 27.36 -3.81
CA PRO A 305 9.40 26.72 -4.09
C PRO A 305 10.39 26.83 -2.93
N LYS A 306 11.01 25.70 -2.58
CA LYS A 306 12.03 25.62 -1.51
C LYS A 306 11.51 25.80 -0.07
N THR A 307 10.21 26.02 0.15
CA THR A 307 9.66 26.14 1.51
C THR A 307 9.68 24.82 2.30
N ILE A 308 9.94 23.71 1.65
CA ILE A 308 10.17 22.42 2.31
C ILE A 308 11.31 22.50 3.33
N PHE A 309 12.36 23.28 3.06
CA PHE A 309 13.50 23.46 3.97
C PHE A 309 13.16 24.29 5.22
N GLN A 310 12.01 24.96 5.23
CA GLN A 310 11.51 25.75 6.36
C GLN A 310 10.55 24.93 7.25
N VAL A 311 10.20 23.72 6.84
CA VAL A 311 9.31 22.83 7.62
C VAL A 311 10.04 22.36 8.87
N GLU A 312 9.42 22.55 10.01
CA GLU A 312 9.99 22.22 11.31
C GLU A 312 10.45 20.77 11.38
N ASN A 313 11.70 20.57 11.82
CA ASN A 313 12.35 19.26 11.99
C ASN A 313 12.37 18.40 10.72
N ILE A 314 12.37 19.00 9.52
CA ILE A 314 12.30 18.25 8.26
C ILE A 314 13.52 17.33 8.07
N ASP A 315 14.70 17.76 8.48
CA ASP A 315 15.93 16.94 8.41
C ASP A 315 15.81 15.70 9.29
N ILE A 316 15.34 15.87 10.55
CA ILE A 316 15.12 14.75 11.49
C ILE A 316 14.08 13.78 10.94
N LYS A 317 12.97 14.30 10.41
CA LYS A 317 11.92 13.48 9.78
C LYS A 317 12.46 12.73 8.57
N SER A 318 13.31 13.34 7.76
CA SER A 318 13.92 12.76 6.57
C SER A 318 14.92 11.65 6.94
N GLU A 319 15.75 11.87 7.94
CA GLU A 319 16.65 10.85 8.47
C GLU A 319 15.88 9.67 9.08
N PHE A 320 14.83 9.93 9.85
CA PHE A 320 13.97 8.87 10.39
C PHE A 320 13.33 8.06 9.25
N PHE A 321 12.78 8.72 8.22
CA PHE A 321 12.15 8.03 7.10
C PHE A 321 13.16 7.22 6.27
N SER A 322 14.38 7.69 6.09
CA SER A 322 15.45 6.92 5.45
C SER A 322 15.77 5.63 6.21
N LYS A 323 15.78 5.67 7.55
CA LYS A 323 15.91 4.48 8.41
C LYS A 323 14.71 3.53 8.26
N ILE A 324 13.48 4.09 8.12
CA ILE A 324 12.30 3.27 7.84
C ILE A 324 12.47 2.56 6.49
N ILE A 325 12.91 3.24 5.45
CA ILE A 325 13.16 2.63 4.14
C ILE A 325 14.21 1.51 4.27
N THR A 326 15.39 1.82 4.76
CA THR A 326 16.51 0.86 4.81
C THR A 326 16.26 -0.35 5.70
N ASN A 327 15.54 -0.17 6.83
CA ASN A 327 15.25 -1.26 7.76
C ASN A 327 14.04 -2.12 7.31
N ASN A 328 13.26 -1.67 6.34
CA ASN A 328 12.04 -2.36 5.91
C ASN A 328 12.02 -2.73 4.41
N ILE A 329 13.13 -2.56 3.71
CA ILE A 329 13.36 -3.26 2.46
C ILE A 329 13.75 -4.69 2.83
N LYS A 330 12.72 -5.45 3.16
CA LYS A 330 12.85 -6.83 3.58
C LYS A 330 12.04 -7.65 2.61
N VAL A 331 12.69 -8.61 2.01
CA VAL A 331 12.07 -9.55 1.05
C VAL A 331 11.61 -10.80 1.75
#